data_f97bfb8d5c3112407f9a6c30518e2bde
#
_entry.id   f97bfb8d5c3112407f9a6c30518e2bde
#
_cell.length_a   1.000
_cell.length_b   1.000
_cell.length_c   1.000
_cell.angle_alpha   90.00
_cell.angle_beta   90.00
_cell.angle_gamma   90.00
#
_symmetry.space_group_name_H-M   'P 1'
#
loop_
_entity.id
_entity.type
_entity.pdbx_description
1 polymer ?
#
loop_
_entity_poly.entity_id
_entity_poly.type
_entity_poly.pdbx_seq_one_letter_code
_entity_poly.pdbx_strand_id
1 'polypeptide(L)'
;MTTKNNFATSLERAFVELVAARVKDRGWKKGEFAAMVWPGDTPKAAAARWTAMRSKASNTGKPQGVQISDAQLMAEVLGEDLSYLLAVAKEQARTRLEE
;
A
#
# COMPACT_ATOMS: atom_id res chain seq x y z
N MET A 1 15.75 -19.51 -2.60
CA MET A 1 14.89 -18.33 -2.77
C MET A 1 15.35 -17.50 -3.95
N THR A 2 14.46 -17.02 -4.76
CA THR A 2 14.80 -16.33 -5.98
C THR A 2 14.76 -14.82 -5.80
N THR A 3 15.68 -14.13 -6.48
CA THR A 3 15.74 -12.68 -6.52
C THR A 3 14.44 -12.08 -7.04
N LYS A 4 13.83 -12.75 -8.00
CA LYS A 4 12.60 -12.35 -8.63
C LYS A 4 11.47 -12.16 -7.61
N ASN A 5 11.28 -13.16 -6.73
CA ASN A 5 10.26 -13.11 -5.70
C ASN A 5 10.55 -12.01 -4.69
N ASN A 6 11.82 -11.81 -4.35
CA ASN A 6 12.22 -10.77 -3.43
C ASN A 6 11.89 -9.38 -3.98
N PHE A 7 12.13 -9.16 -5.26
CA PHE A 7 11.81 -7.85 -5.87
C PHE A 7 10.32 -7.60 -5.88
N ALA A 8 9.53 -8.60 -6.26
CA ALA A 8 8.07 -8.43 -6.31
C ALA A 8 7.50 -8.07 -4.93
N THR A 9 7.96 -8.77 -3.89
CA THR A 9 7.53 -8.49 -2.53
C THR A 9 7.99 -7.10 -2.09
N SER A 10 9.22 -6.74 -2.41
CA SER A 10 9.75 -5.41 -2.07
C SER A 10 8.99 -4.30 -2.76
N LEU A 11 8.58 -4.52 -4.02
CA LEU A 11 7.79 -3.55 -4.76
C LEU A 11 6.44 -3.31 -4.09
N GLU A 12 5.76 -4.38 -3.69
CA GLU A 12 4.48 -4.26 -3.02
C GLU A 12 4.61 -3.50 -1.70
N ARG A 13 5.64 -3.85 -0.91
CA ARG A 13 5.90 -3.17 0.35
C ARG A 13 6.24 -1.70 0.13
N ALA A 14 7.07 -1.41 -0.86
CA ALA A 14 7.43 -0.03 -1.19
C ALA A 14 6.21 0.77 -1.60
N PHE A 15 5.31 0.17 -2.38
CA PHE A 15 4.07 0.84 -2.78
C PHE A 15 3.20 1.20 -1.57
N VAL A 16 3.00 0.25 -0.66
CA VAL A 16 2.19 0.49 0.53
C VAL A 16 2.81 1.60 1.39
N GLU A 17 4.14 1.57 1.57
CA GLU A 17 4.83 2.60 2.35
C GLU A 17 4.75 3.97 1.70
N LEU A 18 4.84 4.02 0.37
CA LEU A 18 4.70 5.27 -0.37
C LEU A 18 3.31 5.86 -0.17
N VAL A 19 2.28 5.02 -0.30
CA VAL A 19 0.90 5.47 -0.09
C VAL A 19 0.73 5.97 1.34
N ALA A 20 1.25 5.23 2.33
CA ALA A 20 1.16 5.64 3.73
C ALA A 20 1.83 7.00 3.97
N ALA A 21 2.98 7.24 3.33
CA ALA A 21 3.66 8.52 3.44
C ALA A 21 2.82 9.65 2.83
N ARG A 22 2.18 9.41 1.69
CA ARG A 22 1.30 10.40 1.07
C ARG A 22 0.11 10.73 1.98
N VAL A 23 -0.46 9.71 2.62
CA VAL A 23 -1.57 9.90 3.57
C VAL A 23 -1.13 10.79 4.71
N LYS A 24 0.06 10.51 5.26
CA LYS A 24 0.60 11.30 6.36
C LYS A 24 0.85 12.76 5.92
N ASP A 25 1.40 12.95 4.74
CA ASP A 25 1.69 14.29 4.21
C ASP A 25 0.42 15.12 4.07
N ARG A 26 -0.71 14.49 3.80
CA ARG A 26 -1.99 15.19 3.68
C ARG A 26 -2.67 15.42 5.00
N GLY A 27 -2.11 14.90 6.09
CA GLY A 27 -2.69 15.05 7.42
C GLY A 27 -3.93 14.20 7.65
N TRP A 28 -4.19 13.22 6.79
CA TRP A 28 -5.33 12.33 6.95
C TRP A 28 -5.02 11.27 8.00
N LYS A 29 -6.02 10.97 8.81
CA LYS A 29 -5.93 9.82 9.71
C LYS A 29 -6.11 8.55 8.90
N LYS A 30 -5.59 7.44 9.42
CA LYS A 30 -5.65 6.15 8.72
C LYS A 30 -7.07 5.73 8.38
N GLY A 31 -7.99 5.93 9.31
CA GLY A 31 -9.39 5.59 9.06
C GLY A 31 -10.05 6.47 8.02
N GLU A 32 -9.65 7.74 7.95
CA GLU A 32 -10.18 8.66 6.95
C GLU A 32 -9.82 8.20 5.54
N PHE A 33 -8.55 7.87 5.34
CA PHE A 33 -8.08 7.39 4.05
C PHE A 33 -8.78 6.09 3.65
N ALA A 34 -8.84 5.13 4.57
CA ALA A 34 -9.47 3.85 4.29
C ALA A 34 -10.93 4.00 3.89
N ALA A 35 -11.66 4.89 4.57
CA ALA A 35 -13.06 5.12 4.26
C ALA A 35 -13.24 5.70 2.86
N MET A 36 -12.30 6.50 2.41
CA MET A 36 -12.35 7.05 1.06
C MET A 36 -12.03 6.01 -0.01
N VAL A 37 -11.12 5.07 0.30
CA VAL A 37 -10.72 4.03 -0.65
C VAL A 37 -11.82 2.97 -0.79
N TRP A 38 -12.45 2.61 0.33
CA TRP A 38 -13.46 1.56 0.35
C TRP A 38 -14.77 2.06 0.97
N PRO A 39 -15.48 2.95 0.26
CA PRO A 39 -16.69 3.56 0.83
C PRO A 39 -17.85 2.57 0.99
N GLY A 40 -17.79 1.42 0.32
CA GLY A 40 -18.80 0.37 0.48
C GLY A 40 -18.66 -0.45 1.74
N ASP A 41 -17.48 -0.40 2.38
CA ASP A 41 -17.23 -1.11 3.64
C ASP A 41 -17.68 -0.23 4.81
N THR A 42 -17.91 -0.87 5.97
CA THR A 42 -18.06 -0.06 7.19
C THR A 42 -16.73 0.62 7.47
N PRO A 43 -16.73 1.76 8.17
CA PRO A 43 -15.46 2.43 8.52
C PRO A 43 -14.48 1.51 9.25
N LYS A 44 -15.00 0.68 10.14
CA LYS A 44 -14.16 -0.27 10.89
C LYS A 44 -13.54 -1.31 9.97
N ALA A 45 -14.32 -1.87 9.04
CA ALA A 45 -13.81 -2.87 8.11
C ALA A 45 -12.78 -2.27 7.16
N ALA A 46 -13.02 -1.05 6.67
CA ALA A 46 -12.07 -0.37 5.79
C ALA A 46 -10.76 -0.10 6.51
N ALA A 47 -10.82 0.38 7.75
CA ALA A 47 -9.63 0.64 8.55
C ALA A 47 -8.84 -0.64 8.80
N ALA A 48 -9.54 -1.74 9.08
CA ALA A 48 -8.90 -3.04 9.31
C ALA A 48 -8.19 -3.53 8.05
N ARG A 49 -8.81 -3.33 6.89
CA ARG A 49 -8.21 -3.71 5.60
C ARG A 49 -6.90 -2.96 5.35
N TRP A 50 -6.92 -1.65 5.58
CA TRP A 50 -5.71 -0.83 5.39
C TRP A 50 -4.60 -1.22 6.37
N THR A 51 -4.98 -1.46 7.63
CA THR A 51 -4.01 -1.91 8.64
C THR A 51 -3.37 -3.24 8.25
N ALA A 52 -4.18 -4.18 7.74
CA ALA A 52 -3.68 -5.49 7.33
C ALA A 52 -2.66 -5.38 6.18
N MET A 53 -2.82 -4.40 5.31
CA MET A 53 -1.87 -4.18 4.21
C MET A 53 -0.57 -3.56 4.68
N ARG A 54 -0.60 -2.77 5.76
CA ARG A 54 0.59 -2.10 6.28
C ARG A 54 1.35 -2.93 7.31
N SER A 55 0.68 -3.86 7.97
CA SER A 55 1.23 -4.61 9.08
C SER A 55 1.13 -6.10 8.83
N LYS A 56 1.90 -6.88 9.59
CA LYS A 56 1.79 -8.33 9.51
C LYS A 56 0.46 -8.79 10.08
N ALA A 57 -0.20 -9.69 9.36
CA ALA A 57 -1.41 -10.31 9.87
C ALA A 57 -1.04 -11.25 11.02
N SER A 58 -1.86 -11.26 12.07
CA SER A 58 -1.55 -12.06 13.27
C SER A 58 -1.51 -13.56 13.00
N ASN A 59 -2.30 -14.04 12.03
CA ASN A 59 -2.39 -15.48 11.76
C ASN A 59 -1.37 -15.98 10.72
N THR A 60 -0.85 -15.10 9.86
CA THR A 60 0.07 -15.51 8.79
C THR A 60 1.48 -14.98 8.98
N GLY A 61 1.64 -13.94 9.79
CA GLY A 61 2.92 -13.28 9.95
C GLY A 61 3.34 -12.44 8.75
N LYS A 62 2.44 -12.29 7.77
CA LYS A 62 2.73 -11.53 6.54
C LYS A 62 1.67 -10.47 6.33
N PRO A 63 2.03 -9.33 5.73
CA PRO A 63 1.02 -8.32 5.37
C PRO A 63 0.06 -8.91 4.33
N GLN A 64 -1.15 -8.37 4.33
CA GLN A 64 -2.12 -8.70 3.29
C GLN A 64 -1.63 -8.15 1.96
N GLY A 65 -1.80 -8.92 0.89
CA GLY A 65 -1.44 -8.47 -0.44
C GLY A 65 -2.35 -7.34 -0.94
N VAL A 66 -1.81 -6.54 -1.84
CA VAL A 66 -2.55 -5.44 -2.46
C VAL A 66 -2.94 -5.85 -3.87
N GLN A 67 -4.24 -5.86 -4.16
CA GLN A 67 -4.73 -6.15 -5.49
C GLN A 67 -4.58 -4.89 -6.36
N ILE A 68 -4.49 -5.10 -7.67
CA ILE A 68 -4.39 -3.97 -8.61
C ILE A 68 -5.57 -3.02 -8.45
N SER A 69 -6.78 -3.57 -8.23
CA SER A 69 -7.96 -2.74 -8.03
C SER A 69 -7.83 -1.86 -6.80
N ASP A 70 -7.29 -2.41 -5.70
CA ASP A 70 -7.06 -1.63 -4.48
C ASP A 70 -6.05 -0.51 -4.74
N ALA A 71 -4.97 -0.83 -5.45
CA ALA A 71 -3.94 0.15 -5.77
C ALA A 71 -4.51 1.30 -6.59
N GLN A 72 -5.36 0.98 -7.56
CA GLN A 72 -5.99 2.00 -8.40
C GLN A 72 -6.92 2.89 -7.57
N LEU A 73 -7.70 2.30 -6.66
CA LEU A 73 -8.57 3.09 -5.78
C LEU A 73 -7.77 4.03 -4.90
N MET A 74 -6.65 3.55 -4.37
CA MET A 74 -5.76 4.39 -3.56
C MET A 74 -5.21 5.57 -4.37
N ALA A 75 -4.79 5.30 -5.60
CA ALA A 75 -4.29 6.35 -6.47
C ALA A 75 -5.36 7.40 -6.76
N GLU A 76 -6.61 6.96 -6.99
CA GLU A 76 -7.72 7.89 -7.24
C GLU A 76 -7.97 8.79 -6.05
N VAL A 77 -7.97 8.22 -4.84
CA VAL A 77 -8.17 9.02 -3.62
C VAL A 77 -7.04 10.05 -3.47
N LEU A 78 -5.81 9.65 -3.79
CA LEU A 78 -4.66 10.55 -3.70
C LEU A 78 -4.63 11.58 -4.84
N GLY A 79 -5.41 11.37 -5.89
CA GLY A 79 -5.38 12.23 -7.07
C GLY A 79 -4.09 12.08 -7.85
N GLU A 80 -3.46 10.90 -7.78
CA GLU A 80 -2.21 10.63 -8.47
C GLU A 80 -2.37 9.46 -9.42
N ASP A 81 -1.53 9.42 -10.43
CA ASP A 81 -1.57 8.36 -11.43
C ASP A 81 -0.91 7.09 -10.86
N LEU A 82 -1.60 5.95 -10.99
CA LEU A 82 -1.07 4.69 -10.46
C LEU A 82 0.28 4.34 -11.08
N SER A 83 0.46 4.55 -12.37
CA SER A 83 1.73 4.21 -13.02
C SER A 83 2.87 5.06 -12.46
N TYR A 84 2.60 6.31 -12.11
CA TYR A 84 3.61 7.17 -11.48
C TYR A 84 3.97 6.64 -10.08
N LEU A 85 2.96 6.30 -9.28
CA LEU A 85 3.21 5.77 -7.93
C LEU A 85 4.01 4.47 -8.01
N LEU A 86 3.68 3.61 -8.98
CA LEU A 86 4.41 2.35 -9.15
C LEU A 86 5.86 2.60 -9.58
N ALA A 87 6.09 3.60 -10.43
CA ALA A 87 7.45 3.94 -10.85
C ALA A 87 8.30 4.39 -9.66
N VAL A 88 7.73 5.23 -8.78
CA VAL A 88 8.43 5.68 -7.58
C VAL A 88 8.70 4.50 -6.64
N ALA A 89 7.69 3.66 -6.43
CA ALA A 89 7.84 2.49 -5.57
C ALA A 89 8.89 1.53 -6.11
N LYS A 90 8.96 1.38 -7.43
CA LYS A 90 9.93 0.52 -8.08
C LYS A 90 11.36 0.99 -7.81
N GLU A 91 11.60 2.29 -7.87
CA GLU A 91 12.91 2.84 -7.56
C GLU A 91 13.29 2.60 -6.11
N GLN A 92 12.34 2.80 -5.20
CA GLN A 92 12.56 2.55 -3.78
C GLN A 92 12.88 1.09 -3.51
N ALA A 93 12.16 0.18 -4.19
CA ALA A 93 12.38 -1.26 -4.02
C ALA A 93 13.76 -1.67 -4.53
N ARG A 94 14.19 -1.10 -5.66
CA ARG A 94 15.53 -1.38 -6.21
C ARG A 94 16.62 -0.92 -5.25
N THR A 95 16.49 0.27 -4.70
CA THR A 95 17.47 0.82 -3.76
C THR A 95 17.62 -0.09 -2.56
N ARG A 96 16.51 -0.60 -2.02
CA ARG A 96 16.56 -1.52 -0.88
C ARG A 96 17.28 -2.81 -1.20
N LEU A 97 17.04 -3.36 -2.39
CA LEU A 97 17.68 -4.63 -2.75
C LEU A 97 19.17 -4.47 -3.02
N GLU A 98 19.60 -3.25 -3.36
CA GLU A 98 21.00 -2.97 -3.59
C GLU A 98 21.78 -2.69 -2.30
N GLU A 99 21.06 -2.40 -1.24
CA GLU A 99 21.67 -2.20 0.05
C GLU A 99 22.07 -3.53 0.67
#